data_f429b64ef2584f7c116d1bca8d0d0c6d
#
_entry.id   f429b64ef2584f7c116d1bca8d0d0c6d
#
_cell.length_a   1.000
_cell.length_b   1.000
_cell.length_c   1.000
_cell.angle_alpha   90.00
_cell.angle_beta   90.00
_cell.angle_gamma   90.00
#
_symmetry.space_group_name_H-M   'P 1'
#
loop_
_entity.id
_entity.type
_entity.pdbx_description
1 polymer ?
#
loop_
_entity_poly.entity_id
_entity_poly.type
_entity_poly.pdbx_seq_one_letter_code
_entity_poly.pdbx_strand_id
1 'polypeptide(L)'
;MNVILGKYNQLEVVKEVDFGVYLDGGDDGEILLPSRYVPEGCRPGDMLNVFIYLDNEERLIATTLQPLVQVDEFACLEVAWVNEYGAFLDWGLMKDLFVPFREQKMKMQKGHRYVIHAHVDEDSYRIMASAKVEKFLSKEMPPYQPGEEVEVMAWQKTDLGYKVIVDNQFSGLVYQKEIFKALEPGMKMPAYVRQVREDGKIDLTLQKDGMGKVGDFSAELLQYIKSQGGHTPLNDKSAAEDIYDTFGVSKKTFKKAVGDLYKKRLIVLVEDGIRLA
;
A
#
# COMPACT_ATOMS: atom_id res chain seq x y z
N MET A 1 5.49 -4.76 -31.91
CA MET A 1 5.35 -4.99 -30.43
C MET A 1 4.43 -3.88 -29.96
N ASN A 2 3.28 -4.19 -29.40
CA ASN A 2 2.33 -3.15 -28.98
C ASN A 2 2.71 -2.63 -27.61
N VAL A 3 2.57 -1.33 -27.39
CA VAL A 3 2.79 -0.75 -26.05
C VAL A 3 1.68 -1.16 -25.09
N ILE A 4 2.00 -1.22 -23.81
CA ILE A 4 1.04 -1.53 -22.76
C ILE A 4 0.60 -0.22 -22.13
N LEU A 5 -0.63 0.20 -22.42
CA LEU A 5 -1.23 1.41 -21.88
C LEU A 5 -1.35 1.33 -20.33
N GLY A 6 -0.95 2.39 -19.65
CA GLY A 6 -0.97 2.46 -18.20
C GLY A 6 0.13 1.66 -17.49
N LYS A 7 1.18 1.28 -18.21
CA LYS A 7 2.35 0.54 -17.72
C LYS A 7 3.66 1.18 -18.20
N TYR A 8 4.75 0.75 -17.57
CA TYR A 8 6.09 1.05 -18.07
C TYR A 8 6.43 0.20 -19.28
N ASN A 9 7.03 0.83 -20.28
CA ASN A 9 7.47 0.23 -21.53
C ASN A 9 8.93 0.62 -21.78
N GLN A 10 9.74 -0.31 -22.29
CA GLN A 10 11.10 -0.06 -22.80
C GLN A 10 11.00 0.28 -24.28
N LEU A 11 11.20 1.56 -24.65
CA LEU A 11 11.05 2.04 -26.01
C LEU A 11 12.33 2.73 -26.50
N GLU A 12 12.63 2.56 -27.79
CA GLU A 12 13.77 3.19 -28.45
C GLU A 12 13.41 4.61 -28.90
N VAL A 13 14.34 5.55 -28.71
CA VAL A 13 14.23 6.91 -29.26
C VAL A 13 14.52 6.88 -30.74
N VAL A 14 13.54 7.22 -31.59
CA VAL A 14 13.71 7.19 -33.06
C VAL A 14 14.13 8.52 -33.64
N LYS A 15 13.66 9.64 -33.08
CA LYS A 15 14.02 10.98 -33.56
C LYS A 15 13.83 12.05 -32.50
N GLU A 16 14.60 13.12 -32.61
CA GLU A 16 14.48 14.34 -31.80
C GLU A 16 13.69 15.41 -32.57
N VAL A 17 12.88 16.19 -31.85
CA VAL A 17 12.10 17.32 -32.37
C VAL A 17 12.13 18.47 -31.33
N ASP A 18 11.73 19.69 -31.74
CA ASP A 18 11.79 20.88 -30.86
C ASP A 18 11.01 20.75 -29.55
N PHE A 19 9.96 19.92 -29.52
CA PHE A 19 9.08 19.74 -28.38
C PHE A 19 9.26 18.41 -27.64
N GLY A 20 10.28 17.60 -28.00
CA GLY A 20 10.60 16.33 -27.33
C GLY A 20 11.31 15.33 -28.20
N VAL A 21 11.12 14.05 -27.90
CA VAL A 21 11.58 12.94 -28.75
C VAL A 21 10.41 12.02 -29.06
N TYR A 22 10.48 11.35 -30.21
CA TYR A 22 9.56 10.26 -30.55
C TYR A 22 10.19 8.92 -30.22
N LEU A 23 9.38 8.04 -29.65
CA LEU A 23 9.73 6.67 -29.26
C LEU A 23 9.05 5.69 -30.21
N ASP A 24 9.71 4.55 -30.47
CA ASP A 24 9.14 3.47 -31.25
C ASP A 24 8.06 2.72 -30.48
N GLY A 25 6.80 2.96 -30.81
CA GLY A 25 5.65 2.24 -30.26
C GLY A 25 5.30 0.95 -31.03
N GLY A 26 6.10 0.55 -32.03
CA GLY A 26 5.79 -0.59 -32.86
C GLY A 26 4.53 -0.39 -33.69
N ASP A 27 3.55 -1.28 -33.54
CA ASP A 27 2.27 -1.20 -34.29
C ASP A 27 1.41 0.00 -33.87
N ASP A 28 1.68 0.59 -32.67
CA ASP A 28 1.01 1.81 -32.18
C ASP A 28 1.63 3.10 -32.75
N GLY A 29 2.68 2.98 -33.58
CA GLY A 29 3.37 4.09 -34.22
C GLY A 29 4.32 4.86 -33.27
N GLU A 30 4.68 6.07 -33.69
CA GLU A 30 5.60 6.92 -32.94
C GLU A 30 4.88 7.60 -31.76
N ILE A 31 5.45 7.47 -30.56
CA ILE A 31 4.89 8.00 -29.29
C ILE A 31 5.75 9.18 -28.81
N LEU A 32 5.14 10.33 -28.59
CA LEU A 32 5.83 11.51 -28.10
C LEU A 32 6.20 11.37 -26.64
N LEU A 33 7.48 11.62 -26.32
CA LEU A 33 7.98 11.97 -24.98
C LEU A 33 8.27 13.48 -24.97
N PRO A 34 7.48 14.32 -24.30
CA PRO A 34 7.67 15.76 -24.26
C PRO A 34 9.05 16.17 -23.68
N SER A 35 9.64 17.25 -24.21
CA SER A 35 11.00 17.73 -23.89
C SER A 35 11.30 17.81 -22.39
N ARG A 36 10.33 18.23 -21.56
CA ARG A 36 10.47 18.33 -20.10
C ARG A 36 10.66 16.97 -19.39
N TYR A 37 10.38 15.87 -20.07
CA TYR A 37 10.52 14.50 -19.56
C TYR A 37 11.66 13.73 -20.22
N VAL A 38 12.34 14.34 -21.20
CA VAL A 38 13.49 13.73 -21.88
C VAL A 38 14.70 13.79 -20.94
N PRO A 39 15.36 12.65 -20.66
CA PRO A 39 16.59 12.66 -19.88
C PRO A 39 17.69 13.48 -20.55
N GLU A 40 18.54 14.13 -19.74
CA GLU A 40 19.69 14.89 -20.25
C GLU A 40 20.64 13.98 -21.04
N GLY A 41 21.05 14.44 -22.23
CA GLY A 41 21.96 13.72 -23.13
C GLY A 41 21.33 12.58 -23.92
N CYS A 42 20.01 12.43 -23.87
CA CYS A 42 19.26 11.42 -24.64
C CYS A 42 19.42 11.66 -26.15
N ARG A 43 19.59 10.57 -26.91
CA ARG A 43 19.82 10.59 -28.38
C ARG A 43 19.00 9.50 -29.07
N PRO A 44 18.72 9.65 -30.38
CA PRO A 44 18.19 8.56 -31.18
C PRO A 44 19.03 7.28 -31.05
N GLY A 45 18.35 6.15 -30.84
CA GLY A 45 18.94 4.84 -30.56
C GLY A 45 19.00 4.48 -29.05
N ASP A 46 18.78 5.44 -28.15
CA ASP A 46 18.72 5.15 -26.71
C ASP A 46 17.42 4.43 -26.33
N MET A 47 17.54 3.48 -25.39
CA MET A 47 16.36 2.79 -24.82
C MET A 47 15.93 3.48 -23.54
N LEU A 48 14.67 3.92 -23.50
CA LEU A 48 14.08 4.59 -22.34
C LEU A 48 13.00 3.73 -21.69
N ASN A 49 12.98 3.70 -20.36
CA ASN A 49 11.87 3.14 -19.58
C ASN A 49 10.86 4.26 -19.30
N VAL A 50 9.74 4.24 -19.99
CA VAL A 50 8.72 5.28 -19.96
C VAL A 50 7.36 4.71 -19.60
N PHE A 51 6.57 5.50 -18.89
CA PHE A 51 5.17 5.21 -18.63
C PHE A 51 4.31 5.74 -19.77
N ILE A 52 3.41 4.90 -20.29
CA ILE A 52 2.53 5.26 -21.43
C ILE A 52 1.12 5.53 -20.92
N TYR A 53 0.58 6.69 -21.26
CA TYR A 53 -0.78 7.08 -20.93
C TYR A 53 -1.42 7.89 -22.05
N LEU A 54 -2.64 8.41 -21.88
CA LEU A 54 -3.35 9.19 -22.89
C LEU A 54 -3.31 10.68 -22.54
N ASP A 55 -2.94 11.52 -23.50
CA ASP A 55 -3.04 12.98 -23.37
C ASP A 55 -4.51 13.46 -23.38
N ASN A 56 -4.74 14.78 -23.38
CA ASN A 56 -6.08 15.35 -23.38
C ASN A 56 -6.84 15.15 -24.69
N GLU A 57 -6.14 14.83 -25.78
CA GLU A 57 -6.70 14.50 -27.09
C GLU A 57 -6.82 12.97 -27.30
N GLU A 58 -6.58 12.19 -26.22
CA GLU A 58 -6.67 10.71 -26.20
C GLU A 58 -5.62 10.02 -27.10
N ARG A 59 -4.49 10.68 -27.34
CA ARG A 59 -3.34 10.10 -28.04
C ARG A 59 -2.38 9.48 -27.02
N LEU A 60 -1.70 8.42 -27.42
CA LEU A 60 -0.62 7.83 -26.62
C LEU A 60 0.50 8.86 -26.42
N ILE A 61 0.91 9.03 -25.17
CA ILE A 61 2.01 9.91 -24.77
C ILE A 61 2.86 9.22 -23.70
N ALA A 62 4.16 9.48 -23.76
CA ALA A 62 5.13 8.94 -22.82
C ALA A 62 5.52 9.96 -21.75
N THR A 63 5.92 9.45 -20.58
CA THR A 63 6.54 10.24 -19.51
C THR A 63 7.59 9.43 -18.76
N THR A 64 8.61 10.10 -18.25
CA THR A 64 9.57 9.54 -17.28
C THR A 64 9.14 9.77 -15.83
N LEU A 65 8.04 10.49 -15.59
CA LEU A 65 7.45 10.61 -14.27
C LEU A 65 6.99 9.25 -13.76
N GLN A 66 6.99 9.09 -12.43
CA GLN A 66 6.50 7.89 -11.77
C GLN A 66 5.06 8.14 -11.29
N PRO A 67 4.05 7.52 -11.90
CA PRO A 67 2.70 7.59 -11.40
C PRO A 67 2.59 6.87 -10.04
N LEU A 68 1.63 7.31 -9.23
CA LEU A 68 1.36 6.71 -7.92
C LEU A 68 0.64 5.36 -8.02
N VAL A 69 0.17 5.00 -9.22
CA VAL A 69 -0.51 3.74 -9.52
C VAL A 69 -0.36 3.43 -11.01
N GLN A 70 -0.25 2.15 -11.34
CA GLN A 70 -0.36 1.65 -12.72
C GLN A 70 -1.73 1.01 -12.95
N VAL A 71 -2.07 0.77 -14.19
CA VAL A 71 -3.24 -0.07 -14.56
C VAL A 71 -3.12 -1.44 -13.88
N ASP A 72 -4.24 -2.02 -13.46
CA ASP A 72 -4.36 -3.26 -12.68
C ASP A 72 -3.74 -3.21 -11.27
N GLU A 73 -3.59 -2.00 -10.72
CA GLU A 73 -3.11 -1.82 -9.35
C GLU A 73 -4.12 -1.05 -8.49
N PHE A 74 -4.00 -1.25 -7.17
CA PHE A 74 -4.73 -0.48 -6.17
C PHE A 74 -3.84 0.60 -5.55
N ALA A 75 -4.42 1.77 -5.32
CA ALA A 75 -3.76 2.86 -4.60
C ALA A 75 -4.77 3.68 -3.80
N CYS A 76 -4.26 4.47 -2.85
CA CYS A 76 -5.05 5.47 -2.14
C CYS A 76 -4.65 6.86 -2.64
N LEU A 77 -5.53 7.47 -3.44
CA LEU A 77 -5.27 8.74 -4.13
C LEU A 77 -6.18 9.84 -3.61
N GLU A 78 -5.67 11.07 -3.68
CA GLU A 78 -6.41 12.28 -3.32
C GLU A 78 -7.24 12.79 -4.51
N VAL A 79 -8.46 13.26 -4.23
CA VAL A 79 -9.31 13.92 -5.22
C VAL A 79 -8.83 15.35 -5.42
N ALA A 80 -8.25 15.64 -6.59
CA ALA A 80 -7.80 16.97 -6.98
C ALA A 80 -8.98 17.90 -7.25
N TRP A 81 -10.00 17.42 -7.96
CA TRP A 81 -11.21 18.18 -8.27
C TRP A 81 -12.38 17.25 -8.66
N VAL A 82 -13.58 17.82 -8.74
CA VAL A 82 -14.82 17.11 -9.12
C VAL A 82 -15.62 17.95 -10.10
N ASN A 83 -16.40 17.30 -10.97
CA ASN A 83 -17.34 17.95 -11.86
C ASN A 83 -18.65 17.14 -11.98
N GLU A 84 -19.48 17.46 -12.99
CA GLU A 84 -20.75 16.81 -13.26
C GLU A 84 -20.63 15.36 -13.78
N TYR A 85 -19.44 14.88 -14.13
CA TYR A 85 -19.20 13.53 -14.65
C TYR A 85 -18.57 12.59 -13.59
N GLY A 86 -17.84 13.16 -12.62
CA GLY A 86 -17.15 12.37 -11.61
C GLY A 86 -16.07 13.11 -10.85
N ALA A 87 -15.13 12.36 -10.34
CA ALA A 87 -13.96 12.85 -9.61
C ALA A 87 -12.68 12.63 -10.42
N PHE A 88 -11.70 13.49 -10.21
CA PHE A 88 -10.40 13.44 -10.83
C PHE A 88 -9.36 13.39 -9.72
N LEU A 89 -8.53 12.34 -9.73
CA LEU A 89 -7.57 12.02 -8.70
C LEU A 89 -6.16 12.36 -9.17
N ASP A 90 -5.40 12.99 -8.27
CA ASP A 90 -3.97 13.16 -8.47
C ASP A 90 -3.26 11.80 -8.38
N TRP A 91 -2.67 11.36 -9.47
CA TRP A 91 -1.87 10.15 -9.56
C TRP A 91 -0.41 10.42 -9.97
N GLY A 92 0.01 11.70 -9.86
CA GLY A 92 1.39 12.13 -10.13
C GLY A 92 1.69 12.46 -11.59
N LEU A 93 0.69 12.46 -12.46
CA LEU A 93 0.83 12.83 -13.88
C LEU A 93 0.04 14.11 -14.21
N MET A 94 0.33 14.70 -15.38
CA MET A 94 -0.31 15.95 -15.81
C MET A 94 -1.82 15.85 -15.99
N LYS A 95 -2.31 14.71 -16.45
CA LYS A 95 -3.72 14.42 -16.61
C LYS A 95 -4.18 13.59 -15.42
N ASP A 96 -5.11 14.13 -14.63
CA ASP A 96 -5.67 13.44 -13.47
C ASP A 96 -6.40 12.15 -13.85
N LEU A 97 -6.40 11.18 -12.94
CA LEU A 97 -7.06 9.89 -13.12
C LEU A 97 -8.56 10.03 -12.84
N PHE A 98 -9.38 9.69 -13.82
CA PHE A 98 -10.83 9.88 -13.77
C PHE A 98 -11.56 8.74 -13.06
N VAL A 99 -12.52 9.08 -12.17
CA VAL A 99 -13.45 8.16 -11.52
C VAL A 99 -14.89 8.60 -11.80
N PRO A 100 -15.58 8.00 -12.79
CA PRO A 100 -16.96 8.35 -13.09
C PRO A 100 -17.88 8.02 -11.90
N PHE A 101 -19.03 8.69 -11.78
CA PHE A 101 -19.96 8.45 -10.66
C PHE A 101 -20.38 6.99 -10.55
N ARG A 102 -20.54 6.30 -11.68
CA ARG A 102 -20.89 4.87 -11.71
C ARG A 102 -19.84 3.96 -11.02
N GLU A 103 -18.60 4.43 -10.91
CA GLU A 103 -17.50 3.70 -10.27
C GLU A 103 -17.17 4.18 -8.84
N GLN A 104 -17.94 5.11 -8.32
CA GLN A 104 -17.85 5.56 -6.93
C GLN A 104 -18.81 4.76 -6.02
N LYS A 105 -18.36 4.37 -4.82
CA LYS A 105 -19.24 3.78 -3.77
C LYS A 105 -20.06 4.86 -3.07
N MET A 106 -19.44 6.00 -2.86
CA MET A 106 -20.06 7.23 -2.34
C MET A 106 -19.53 8.40 -3.15
N LYS A 107 -20.28 9.50 -3.18
CA LYS A 107 -19.85 10.70 -3.90
C LYS A 107 -18.52 11.20 -3.35
N MET A 108 -17.48 11.19 -4.17
CA MET A 108 -16.15 11.63 -3.81
C MET A 108 -16.10 13.15 -3.61
N GLN A 109 -15.25 13.60 -2.70
CA GLN A 109 -15.09 15.01 -2.34
C GLN A 109 -13.64 15.44 -2.53
N LYS A 110 -13.45 16.67 -3.04
CA LYS A 110 -12.12 17.27 -3.22
C LYS A 110 -11.32 17.28 -1.91
N GLY A 111 -10.03 16.95 -2.00
CA GLY A 111 -9.10 16.89 -0.87
C GLY A 111 -9.22 15.63 -0.01
N HIS A 112 -10.20 14.75 -0.27
CA HIS A 112 -10.31 13.46 0.42
C HIS A 112 -9.58 12.37 -0.36
N ARG A 113 -9.10 11.37 0.38
CA ARG A 113 -8.37 10.23 -0.20
C ARG A 113 -9.28 9.00 -0.25
N TYR A 114 -9.17 8.26 -1.35
CA TYR A 114 -9.96 7.04 -1.57
C TYR A 114 -9.08 5.92 -2.12
N VAL A 115 -9.34 4.71 -1.64
CA VAL A 115 -8.72 3.52 -2.23
C VAL A 115 -9.45 3.20 -3.52
N ILE A 116 -8.70 3.10 -4.60
CA ILE A 116 -9.18 2.84 -5.96
C ILE A 116 -8.38 1.72 -6.61
N HIS A 117 -8.94 1.18 -7.69
CA HIS A 117 -8.25 0.33 -8.65
C HIS A 117 -8.20 1.07 -10.00
N ALA A 118 -7.02 1.18 -10.58
CA ALA A 118 -6.84 1.73 -11.91
C ALA A 118 -7.01 0.64 -12.97
N HIS A 119 -7.74 0.92 -14.05
CA HIS A 119 -7.99 -0.04 -15.13
C HIS A 119 -8.20 0.69 -16.45
N VAL A 120 -8.07 -0.04 -17.55
CA VAL A 120 -8.51 0.43 -18.86
C VAL A 120 -9.99 0.07 -19.01
N ASP A 121 -10.81 1.07 -19.32
CA ASP A 121 -12.24 0.86 -19.62
C ASP A 121 -12.40 0.16 -20.98
N GLU A 122 -13.09 -0.96 -21.00
CA GLU A 122 -13.23 -1.80 -22.19
C GLU A 122 -13.96 -1.10 -23.34
N ASP A 123 -14.89 -0.19 -23.04
CA ASP A 123 -15.70 0.51 -24.05
C ASP A 123 -14.96 1.70 -24.66
N SER A 124 -14.26 2.49 -23.84
CA SER A 124 -13.61 3.74 -24.28
C SER A 124 -12.10 3.64 -24.47
N TYR A 125 -11.48 2.55 -24.03
CA TYR A 125 -10.03 2.33 -23.99
C TYR A 125 -9.24 3.41 -23.22
N ARG A 126 -9.93 4.11 -22.29
CA ARG A 126 -9.32 5.13 -21.42
C ARG A 126 -8.88 4.51 -20.09
N ILE A 127 -7.79 5.04 -19.56
CA ILE A 127 -7.41 4.72 -18.18
C ILE A 127 -8.38 5.41 -17.25
N MET A 128 -9.06 4.63 -16.41
CA MET A 128 -10.01 5.08 -15.38
C MET A 128 -9.74 4.41 -14.05
N ALA A 129 -10.37 4.91 -13.01
CA ALA A 129 -10.32 4.25 -11.71
C ALA A 129 -11.72 3.96 -11.15
N SER A 130 -11.77 2.97 -10.27
CA SER A 130 -12.98 2.54 -9.58
C SER A 130 -12.73 2.44 -8.07
N ALA A 131 -13.62 2.99 -7.26
CA ALA A 131 -13.64 2.77 -5.81
C ALA A 131 -14.40 1.49 -5.43
N LYS A 132 -14.90 0.73 -6.38
CA LYS A 132 -15.55 -0.57 -6.16
C LYS A 132 -14.50 -1.69 -6.08
N VAL A 133 -13.61 -1.58 -5.10
CA VAL A 133 -12.43 -2.44 -4.89
C VAL A 133 -12.73 -3.93 -5.06
N GLU A 134 -13.85 -4.41 -4.47
CA GLU A 134 -14.21 -5.84 -4.52
C GLU A 134 -14.40 -6.39 -5.94
N LYS A 135 -14.70 -5.51 -6.91
CA LYS A 135 -14.91 -5.92 -8.31
C LYS A 135 -13.63 -6.42 -8.98
N PHE A 136 -12.48 -5.89 -8.51
CA PHE A 136 -11.16 -6.13 -9.11
C PHE A 136 -10.28 -7.08 -8.29
N LEU A 137 -10.73 -7.50 -7.10
CA LEU A 137 -10.01 -8.50 -6.33
C LEU A 137 -10.14 -9.88 -7.00
N SER A 138 -9.05 -10.64 -7.01
CA SER A 138 -9.00 -11.98 -7.56
C SER A 138 -10.02 -12.88 -6.88
N LYS A 139 -10.65 -13.74 -7.67
CA LYS A 139 -11.53 -14.82 -7.21
C LYS A 139 -10.82 -16.16 -7.19
N GLU A 140 -9.56 -16.20 -7.61
CA GLU A 140 -8.73 -17.39 -7.55
C GLU A 140 -8.38 -17.73 -6.11
N MET A 141 -8.07 -19.01 -5.85
CA MET A 141 -7.61 -19.43 -4.53
C MET A 141 -6.21 -18.86 -4.27
N PRO A 142 -6.02 -18.07 -3.20
CA PRO A 142 -4.72 -17.51 -2.88
C PRO A 142 -3.67 -18.60 -2.60
N PRO A 143 -2.42 -18.49 -3.12
CA PRO A 143 -1.41 -19.53 -3.02
C PRO A 143 -0.61 -19.53 -1.71
N TYR A 144 -1.08 -18.81 -0.68
CA TYR A 144 -0.32 -18.57 0.54
C TYR A 144 -0.45 -19.72 1.55
N GLN A 145 0.63 -19.90 2.33
CA GLN A 145 0.67 -20.81 3.46
C GLN A 145 0.58 -20.05 4.81
N PRO A 146 0.06 -20.70 5.88
CA PRO A 146 0.07 -20.10 7.22
C PRO A 146 1.49 -19.69 7.66
N GLY A 147 1.63 -18.46 8.18
CA GLY A 147 2.90 -17.87 8.62
C GLY A 147 3.66 -17.10 7.53
N GLU A 148 3.22 -17.14 6.29
CA GLU A 148 3.81 -16.39 5.18
C GLU A 148 3.59 -14.89 5.33
N GLU A 149 4.64 -14.10 5.04
CA GLU A 149 4.60 -12.65 5.09
C GLU A 149 4.10 -12.10 3.75
N VAL A 150 3.16 -11.16 3.82
CA VAL A 150 2.52 -10.51 2.67
C VAL A 150 2.43 -9.02 2.89
N GLU A 151 2.42 -8.22 1.82
CA GLU A 151 2.08 -6.80 1.92
C GLU A 151 0.56 -6.62 1.90
N VAL A 152 0.04 -5.78 2.79
CA VAL A 152 -1.39 -5.46 2.80
C VAL A 152 -1.63 -3.97 2.73
N MET A 153 -2.72 -3.58 2.08
CA MET A 153 -3.25 -2.22 2.11
C MET A 153 -4.64 -2.21 2.74
N ALA A 154 -4.80 -1.49 3.85
CA ALA A 154 -6.10 -1.31 4.48
C ALA A 154 -7.02 -0.49 3.58
N TRP A 155 -8.30 -0.91 3.40
CA TRP A 155 -9.20 -0.15 2.55
C TRP A 155 -10.60 0.08 3.13
N GLN A 156 -11.09 -0.79 4.02
CA GLN A 156 -12.41 -0.61 4.62
C GLN A 156 -12.48 -1.16 6.05
N LYS A 157 -12.92 -0.30 6.98
CA LYS A 157 -13.27 -0.72 8.34
C LYS A 157 -14.60 -1.46 8.34
N THR A 158 -14.71 -2.53 9.16
CA THR A 158 -15.91 -3.31 9.40
C THR A 158 -16.04 -3.63 10.89
N ASP A 159 -17.17 -4.18 11.31
CA ASP A 159 -17.39 -4.61 12.71
C ASP A 159 -16.42 -5.72 13.14
N LEU A 160 -15.97 -6.55 12.22
CA LEU A 160 -15.03 -7.65 12.49
C LEU A 160 -13.56 -7.20 12.52
N GLY A 161 -13.24 -6.05 11.92
CA GLY A 161 -11.89 -5.54 11.75
C GLY A 161 -11.71 -4.75 10.47
N TYR A 162 -10.55 -4.85 9.85
CA TYR A 162 -10.26 -4.19 8.58
C TYR A 162 -10.17 -5.17 7.43
N LYS A 163 -10.93 -4.90 6.37
CA LYS A 163 -10.67 -5.49 5.06
C LYS A 163 -9.39 -4.91 4.49
N VAL A 164 -8.55 -5.76 3.96
CA VAL A 164 -7.28 -5.39 3.34
C VAL A 164 -7.15 -6.02 1.96
N ILE A 165 -6.38 -5.36 1.10
CA ILE A 165 -5.93 -5.90 -0.18
C ILE A 165 -4.57 -6.53 0.08
N VAL A 166 -4.41 -7.80 -0.27
CA VAL A 166 -3.18 -8.58 -0.07
C VAL A 166 -2.43 -8.65 -1.39
N ASP A 167 -1.15 -8.26 -1.38
CA ASP A 167 -0.24 -8.26 -2.52
C ASP A 167 -0.88 -7.70 -3.80
N ASN A 168 -1.64 -6.60 -3.64
CA ASN A 168 -2.33 -5.92 -4.74
C ASN A 168 -3.33 -6.81 -5.52
N GLN A 169 -3.78 -7.94 -4.99
CA GLN A 169 -4.56 -8.92 -5.72
C GLN A 169 -5.71 -9.55 -4.94
N PHE A 170 -5.49 -9.97 -3.69
CA PHE A 170 -6.45 -10.80 -2.96
C PHE A 170 -7.17 -10.07 -1.84
N SER A 171 -8.31 -10.63 -1.41
CA SER A 171 -9.08 -10.12 -0.28
C SER A 171 -8.60 -10.72 1.04
N GLY A 172 -8.29 -9.87 2.02
CA GLY A 172 -7.93 -10.30 3.36
C GLY A 172 -8.73 -9.57 4.45
N LEU A 173 -8.66 -10.11 5.66
CA LEU A 173 -9.23 -9.54 6.87
C LEU A 173 -8.22 -9.57 8.00
N VAL A 174 -7.95 -8.38 8.58
CA VAL A 174 -7.25 -8.23 9.86
C VAL A 174 -8.31 -8.00 10.91
N TYR A 175 -8.43 -8.92 11.87
CA TYR A 175 -9.45 -8.84 12.91
C TYR A 175 -9.18 -7.71 13.90
N GLN A 176 -10.25 -7.11 14.45
CA GLN A 176 -10.16 -6.01 15.42
C GLN A 176 -9.23 -6.32 16.62
N LYS A 177 -9.17 -7.57 17.07
CA LYS A 177 -8.29 -8.02 18.18
C LYS A 177 -6.80 -8.02 17.83
N GLU A 178 -6.46 -7.98 16.53
CA GLU A 178 -5.08 -7.95 16.02
C GLU A 178 -4.62 -6.51 15.73
N ILE A 179 -5.54 -5.54 15.85
CA ILE A 179 -5.28 -4.14 15.52
C ILE A 179 -4.96 -3.40 16.81
N PHE A 180 -3.71 -3.00 16.96
CA PHE A 180 -3.20 -2.29 18.14
C PHE A 180 -2.98 -0.81 17.89
N LYS A 181 -2.92 -0.42 16.60
CA LYS A 181 -2.82 0.94 16.11
C LYS A 181 -3.98 1.22 15.15
N ALA A 182 -4.50 2.45 15.17
CA ALA A 182 -5.55 2.84 14.23
C ALA A 182 -5.08 2.65 12.78
N LEU A 183 -5.85 1.89 12.00
CA LEU A 183 -5.60 1.71 10.57
C LEU A 183 -6.47 2.71 9.79
N GLU A 184 -5.86 3.35 8.81
CA GLU A 184 -6.54 4.24 7.88
C GLU A 184 -6.58 3.63 6.47
N PRO A 185 -7.63 3.91 5.68
CA PRO A 185 -7.67 3.48 4.28
C PRO A 185 -6.44 3.96 3.51
N GLY A 186 -5.80 3.06 2.76
CA GLY A 186 -4.57 3.32 2.02
C GLY A 186 -3.28 3.03 2.77
N MET A 187 -3.34 2.76 4.07
CA MET A 187 -2.15 2.40 4.85
C MET A 187 -1.63 1.03 4.40
N LYS A 188 -0.37 0.99 3.99
CA LYS A 188 0.35 -0.23 3.61
C LYS A 188 1.21 -0.72 4.76
N MET A 189 1.24 -2.03 4.97
CA MET A 189 2.03 -2.66 6.04
C MET A 189 2.27 -4.13 5.75
N PRO A 190 3.30 -4.75 6.35
CA PRO A 190 3.44 -6.20 6.34
C PRO A 190 2.38 -6.85 7.24
N ALA A 191 1.91 -8.01 6.83
CA ALA A 191 1.02 -8.87 7.61
C ALA A 191 1.40 -10.34 7.40
N TYR A 192 0.89 -11.22 8.23
CA TYR A 192 1.20 -12.65 8.18
C TYR A 192 -0.08 -13.45 7.99
N VAL A 193 -0.06 -14.39 7.06
CA VAL A 193 -1.19 -15.27 6.77
C VAL A 193 -1.44 -16.18 7.96
N ARG A 194 -2.65 -16.19 8.49
CA ARG A 194 -3.12 -17.18 9.48
C ARG A 194 -3.70 -18.39 8.80
N GLN A 195 -4.58 -18.15 7.85
CA GLN A 195 -5.20 -19.19 7.02
C GLN A 195 -5.80 -18.58 5.76
N VAL A 196 -5.82 -19.36 4.72
CA VAL A 196 -6.67 -19.15 3.54
C VAL A 196 -7.95 -19.92 3.75
N ARG A 197 -9.10 -19.24 3.65
CA ARG A 197 -10.41 -19.87 3.81
C ARG A 197 -10.85 -20.56 2.52
N GLU A 198 -11.83 -21.44 2.62
CA GLU A 198 -12.43 -22.11 1.47
C GLU A 198 -13.10 -21.14 0.47
N ASP A 199 -13.53 -19.95 0.95
CA ASP A 199 -14.11 -18.88 0.13
C ASP A 199 -13.04 -17.99 -0.53
N GLY A 200 -11.74 -18.35 -0.43
CA GLY A 200 -10.62 -17.61 -1.00
C GLY A 200 -10.21 -16.35 -0.22
N LYS A 201 -10.86 -16.03 0.91
CA LYS A 201 -10.44 -14.93 1.75
C LYS A 201 -9.29 -15.31 2.67
N ILE A 202 -8.44 -14.35 3.00
CA ILE A 202 -7.25 -14.56 3.81
C ILE A 202 -7.48 -13.95 5.19
N ASP A 203 -7.37 -14.76 6.24
CA ASP A 203 -7.29 -14.27 7.62
C ASP A 203 -5.84 -13.91 7.94
N LEU A 204 -5.62 -12.71 8.42
CA LEU A 204 -4.31 -12.13 8.63
C LEU A 204 -4.09 -11.69 10.07
N THR A 205 -2.83 -11.65 10.47
CA THR A 205 -2.35 -11.03 11.70
C THR A 205 -1.25 -10.02 11.39
N LEU A 206 -1.15 -8.95 12.17
CA LEU A 206 -0.07 -7.98 12.07
C LEU A 206 1.17 -8.40 12.88
N GLN A 207 1.11 -9.55 13.55
CA GLN A 207 2.22 -10.09 14.36
C GLN A 207 2.70 -11.40 13.76
N LYS A 208 4.01 -11.53 13.58
CA LYS A 208 4.63 -12.79 13.15
C LYS A 208 4.40 -13.88 14.19
N ASP A 209 3.82 -15.01 13.79
CA ASP A 209 3.71 -16.18 14.66
C ASP A 209 5.12 -16.66 15.04
N GLY A 210 5.42 -16.60 16.35
CA GLY A 210 6.74 -16.90 16.87
C GLY A 210 7.38 -15.74 17.67
N MET A 211 7.08 -14.46 17.37
CA MET A 211 7.40 -13.35 18.27
C MET A 211 6.52 -13.29 19.51
N GLY A 212 5.50 -14.14 19.60
CA GLY A 212 4.56 -14.24 20.74
C GLY A 212 4.90 -15.27 21.78
N LYS A 213 6.04 -15.96 21.74
CA LYS A 213 6.49 -16.73 22.88
C LYS A 213 6.97 -15.76 23.95
N VAL A 214 6.19 -15.65 25.01
CA VAL A 214 6.45 -14.77 26.16
C VAL A 214 7.90 -14.85 26.65
N GLY A 215 8.56 -16.00 26.49
CA GLY A 215 9.96 -16.19 26.84
C GLY A 215 10.95 -15.42 25.96
N ASP A 216 10.72 -15.40 24.65
CA ASP A 216 11.62 -14.68 23.71
C ASP A 216 11.46 -13.16 23.87
N PHE A 217 10.22 -12.68 24.00
CA PHE A 217 9.95 -11.26 24.21
C PHE A 217 10.36 -10.79 25.61
N SER A 218 10.33 -11.64 26.64
CA SER A 218 10.86 -11.28 27.96
C SER A 218 12.35 -10.96 27.91
N ALA A 219 13.13 -11.73 27.14
CA ALA A 219 14.57 -11.45 26.94
C ALA A 219 14.80 -10.14 26.18
N GLU A 220 14.04 -9.89 25.13
CA GLU A 220 14.07 -8.66 24.33
C GLU A 220 13.71 -7.44 25.20
N LEU A 221 12.62 -7.50 25.97
CA LEU A 221 12.18 -6.46 26.88
C LEU A 221 13.26 -6.14 27.92
N LEU A 222 13.89 -7.16 28.50
CA LEU A 222 14.97 -6.99 29.46
C LEU A 222 16.20 -6.30 28.83
N GLN A 223 16.54 -6.69 27.59
CA GLN A 223 17.62 -6.07 26.85
C GLN A 223 17.34 -4.62 26.51
N TYR A 224 16.09 -4.32 26.09
CA TYR A 224 15.62 -2.95 25.86
C TYR A 224 15.76 -2.09 27.11
N ILE A 225 15.26 -2.55 28.27
CA ILE A 225 15.37 -1.79 29.53
C ILE A 225 16.86 -1.54 29.87
N LYS A 226 17.74 -2.51 29.66
CA LYS A 226 19.19 -2.33 29.85
C LYS A 226 19.76 -1.25 28.92
N SER A 227 19.37 -1.24 27.64
CA SER A 227 19.84 -0.26 26.66
C SER A 227 19.36 1.17 26.95
N GLN A 228 18.21 1.31 27.64
CA GLN A 228 17.64 2.59 28.06
C GLN A 228 18.20 3.05 29.44
N GLY A 229 19.34 2.53 29.86
CA GLY A 229 19.94 2.92 31.15
C GLY A 229 19.26 2.30 32.37
N GLY A 230 18.55 1.20 32.18
CA GLY A 230 17.90 0.45 33.27
C GLY A 230 16.47 0.87 33.62
N HIS A 231 15.86 1.78 32.83
CA HIS A 231 14.50 2.26 33.06
C HIS A 231 13.74 2.41 31.73
N THR A 232 12.44 2.16 31.77
CA THR A 232 11.50 2.50 30.68
C THR A 232 10.21 3.07 31.26
N PRO A 233 9.63 4.14 30.66
CA PRO A 233 8.35 4.69 31.12
C PRO A 233 7.16 3.78 30.75
N LEU A 234 7.36 2.80 29.85
CA LEU A 234 6.32 1.86 29.46
C LEU A 234 6.05 0.86 30.60
N ASN A 235 4.77 0.69 30.92
CA ASN A 235 4.30 -0.25 31.96
C ASN A 235 2.99 -0.91 31.54
N ASP A 236 2.39 -1.70 32.42
CA ASP A 236 1.13 -2.43 32.16
C ASP A 236 -0.10 -1.51 31.98
N LYS A 237 0.00 -0.22 32.33
CA LYS A 237 -1.05 0.80 32.16
C LYS A 237 -0.87 1.60 30.85
N SER A 238 0.32 1.57 30.24
CA SER A 238 0.62 2.28 28.98
C SER A 238 -0.38 1.95 27.88
N ALA A 239 -0.61 2.89 26.95
CA ALA A 239 -1.50 2.66 25.80
C ALA A 239 -1.03 1.46 24.95
N ALA A 240 -1.96 0.76 24.32
CA ALA A 240 -1.61 -0.40 23.48
C ALA A 240 -0.82 0.04 22.25
N GLU A 241 -1.04 1.26 21.78
CA GLU A 241 -0.37 1.89 20.64
C GLU A 241 1.11 2.14 20.96
N ASP A 242 1.42 2.76 22.12
CA ASP A 242 2.80 3.03 22.56
C ASP A 242 3.63 1.75 22.69
N ILE A 243 3.02 0.70 23.24
CA ILE A 243 3.66 -0.61 23.37
C ILE A 243 3.93 -1.23 22.01
N TYR A 244 2.96 -1.13 21.10
CA TYR A 244 3.10 -1.68 19.75
C TYR A 244 4.13 -0.91 18.93
N ASP A 245 4.12 0.43 18.98
CA ASP A 245 5.08 1.27 18.27
C ASP A 245 6.53 1.03 18.73
N THR A 246 6.72 0.69 20.03
CA THR A 246 8.04 0.43 20.58
C THR A 246 8.54 -1.00 20.32
N PHE A 247 7.66 -1.99 20.43
CA PHE A 247 8.04 -3.40 20.49
C PHE A 247 7.39 -4.30 19.42
N GLY A 248 6.42 -3.80 18.66
CA GLY A 248 5.69 -4.61 17.69
C GLY A 248 4.81 -5.71 18.29
N VAL A 249 4.56 -5.69 19.60
CA VAL A 249 3.80 -6.73 20.31
C VAL A 249 2.49 -6.19 20.90
N SER A 250 1.54 -7.10 21.16
CA SER A 250 0.30 -6.74 21.84
C SER A 250 0.53 -6.37 23.31
N LYS A 251 -0.31 -5.48 23.85
CA LYS A 251 -0.33 -5.17 25.31
C LYS A 251 -0.48 -6.43 26.18
N LYS A 252 -1.19 -7.45 25.68
CA LYS A 252 -1.33 -8.74 26.37
C LYS A 252 0.01 -9.49 26.44
N THR A 253 0.76 -9.52 25.34
CA THR A 253 2.10 -10.12 25.26
C THR A 253 3.06 -9.35 26.18
N PHE A 254 3.05 -8.01 26.10
CA PHE A 254 3.85 -7.14 26.97
C PHE A 254 3.58 -7.41 28.45
N LYS A 255 2.31 -7.39 28.89
CA LYS A 255 1.94 -7.69 30.29
C LYS A 255 2.42 -9.06 30.75
N LYS A 256 2.36 -10.08 29.89
CA LYS A 256 2.87 -11.42 30.24
C LYS A 256 4.38 -11.42 30.44
N ALA A 257 5.12 -10.72 29.55
CA ALA A 257 6.59 -10.60 29.66
C ALA A 257 7.00 -9.83 30.91
N VAL A 258 6.33 -8.71 31.20
CA VAL A 258 6.54 -7.93 32.44
C VAL A 258 6.29 -8.82 33.67
N GLY A 259 5.19 -9.58 33.69
CA GLY A 259 4.88 -10.51 34.79
C GLY A 259 5.93 -11.63 34.94
N ASP A 260 6.47 -12.15 33.86
CA ASP A 260 7.55 -13.16 33.86
C ASP A 260 8.85 -12.57 34.42
N LEU A 261 9.28 -11.41 33.94
CA LEU A 261 10.49 -10.72 34.42
C LEU A 261 10.38 -10.30 35.87
N TYR A 262 9.21 -9.82 36.31
CA TYR A 262 8.94 -9.47 37.71
C TYR A 262 9.02 -10.69 38.61
N LYS A 263 8.41 -11.83 38.24
CA LYS A 263 8.50 -13.10 38.99
C LYS A 263 9.94 -13.60 39.09
N LYS A 264 10.75 -13.40 38.06
CA LYS A 264 12.18 -13.72 38.02
C LYS A 264 13.05 -12.72 38.81
N ARG A 265 12.45 -11.66 39.35
CA ARG A 265 13.15 -10.58 40.09
C ARG A 265 14.21 -9.87 39.26
N LEU A 266 13.98 -9.77 37.94
CA LEU A 266 14.87 -9.08 37.03
C LEU A 266 14.48 -7.61 36.82
N ILE A 267 13.23 -7.26 37.19
CA ILE A 267 12.68 -5.92 37.09
C ILE A 267 11.83 -5.61 38.34
N VAL A 268 11.66 -4.31 38.60
CA VAL A 268 10.71 -3.75 39.58
C VAL A 268 9.74 -2.81 38.88
N LEU A 269 8.49 -2.80 39.32
CA LEU A 269 7.48 -1.87 38.85
C LEU A 269 7.55 -0.61 39.70
N VAL A 270 7.65 0.55 39.08
CA VAL A 270 7.70 1.86 39.72
C VAL A 270 6.54 2.73 39.20
N GLU A 271 6.25 3.84 39.86
CA GLU A 271 5.13 4.72 39.47
C GLU A 271 5.28 5.23 38.03
N ASP A 272 6.50 5.53 37.64
CA ASP A 272 6.87 6.12 36.34
C ASP A 272 7.31 5.09 35.32
N GLY A 273 7.10 3.77 35.55
CA GLY A 273 7.45 2.75 34.57
C GLY A 273 7.96 1.43 35.10
N ILE A 274 9.02 0.90 34.51
CA ILE A 274 9.71 -0.35 34.85
C ILE A 274 11.21 -0.07 35.01
N ARG A 275 11.83 -0.59 36.05
CA ARG A 275 13.29 -0.54 36.25
C ARG A 275 13.89 -1.93 36.40
N LEU A 276 15.19 -2.02 36.09
CA LEU A 276 15.97 -3.21 36.48
C LEU A 276 15.97 -3.35 38.01
N ALA A 277 15.96 -4.60 38.50
CA ALA A 277 16.00 -4.93 39.92
C ALA A 277 17.40 -4.77 40.50
#